data_b3043a40f56d5c3c0dd90469e362982e
#
_entry.id   b3043a40f56d5c3c0dd90469e362982e
#
_cell.length_a   1.000
_cell.length_b   1.000
_cell.length_c   1.000
_cell.angle_alpha   90.00
_cell.angle_beta   90.00
_cell.angle_gamma   90.00
#
_symmetry.space_group_name_H-M   'P 1'
#
loop_
_entity.id
_entity.type
_entity.pdbx_description
1 polymer ?
#
loop_
_entity_poly.entity_id
_entity_poly.type
_entity_poly.pdbx_seq_one_letter_code
_entity_poly.pdbx_strand_id
1 'polypeptide(L)'
;MRILYGVVGEGMGHAIRSRVVLDELVQRHDVQVVVSGRAHDYLAKRANDHLMVKKIWGFTIVTEDNEVRNFRTLLENVRGALTGGWPQNIKTYFEIADTFKPDVVISDFESWSYLYGVNHGLPIISVDNMQIVNRCRHEPFALAGHEASFALAKGIIKAKVPGAYHYLITTFFYPPVRKKRTSLHPPILRPEILAAKPARGEHLLVYQTYTSNQELPALLQRLGVECRVYGLRRELKEPVREGNLVYKPFSEEGFIDDLRTARGVVASAGFTLMGEAVYLRKPMLSEPVAKQFEQILNARYLEKEGYGLLAEELTEDRLREFLARTPEFEQNLSRYSQDGNRDLLLKLESVLDLAARGVPAESEP
;
A
#
# COMPACT_ATOMS: atom_id res chain seq x y z
N MET A 1 23.96 0.58 -11.61
CA MET A 1 24.35 0.41 -10.19
C MET A 1 23.66 -0.81 -9.60
N ARG A 2 24.11 -1.30 -8.46
CA ARG A 2 23.51 -2.43 -7.74
C ARG A 2 22.61 -1.91 -6.62
N ILE A 3 21.34 -2.23 -6.68
CA ILE A 3 20.32 -1.70 -5.76
C ILE A 3 19.82 -2.83 -4.85
N LEU A 4 19.92 -2.65 -3.54
CA LEU A 4 19.20 -3.50 -2.58
C LEU A 4 17.82 -2.90 -2.33
N TYR A 5 16.77 -3.62 -2.73
CA TYR A 5 15.39 -3.18 -2.60
C TYR A 5 14.64 -3.98 -1.54
N GLY A 6 14.26 -3.34 -0.43
CA GLY A 6 13.48 -3.97 0.64
C GLY A 6 11.99 -3.74 0.48
N VAL A 7 11.21 -4.82 0.54
CA VAL A 7 9.74 -4.77 0.47
C VAL A 7 9.14 -5.38 1.72
N VAL A 8 8.31 -4.62 2.43
CA VAL A 8 7.59 -5.18 3.56
C VAL A 8 6.57 -6.21 3.09
N GLY A 9 6.55 -7.38 3.73
CA GLY A 9 5.70 -8.51 3.34
C GLY A 9 4.25 -8.45 3.84
N GLU A 10 3.90 -7.41 4.55
CA GLU A 10 2.58 -7.20 5.14
C GLU A 10 1.61 -6.63 4.09
N GLY A 11 0.69 -7.47 3.64
CA GLY A 11 -0.28 -7.13 2.59
C GLY A 11 0.31 -7.15 1.18
N MET A 12 -0.55 -7.30 0.17
CA MET A 12 -0.13 -7.36 -1.24
C MET A 12 0.11 -5.97 -1.85
N GLY A 13 -0.39 -4.90 -1.23
CA GLY A 13 -0.27 -3.54 -1.77
C GLY A 13 1.18 -3.09 -1.98
N HIS A 14 2.07 -3.43 -1.03
CA HIS A 14 3.50 -3.15 -1.15
C HIS A 14 4.14 -3.92 -2.32
N ALA A 15 3.85 -5.21 -2.44
CA ALA A 15 4.38 -6.03 -3.53
C ALA A 15 3.89 -5.56 -4.91
N ILE A 16 2.62 -5.17 -5.01
CA ILE A 16 2.02 -4.68 -6.25
C ILE A 16 2.69 -3.37 -6.72
N ARG A 17 2.85 -2.39 -5.83
CA ARG A 17 3.49 -1.12 -6.20
C ARG A 17 5.00 -1.28 -6.42
N SER A 18 5.68 -2.09 -5.58
CA SER A 18 7.11 -2.34 -5.76
C SER A 18 7.40 -3.03 -7.08
N ARG A 19 6.52 -3.94 -7.57
CA ARG A 19 6.63 -4.54 -8.92
C ARG A 19 6.84 -3.47 -9.98
N VAL A 20 6.03 -2.41 -9.94
CA VAL A 20 6.09 -1.33 -10.95
C VAL A 20 7.43 -0.60 -10.91
N VAL A 21 7.92 -0.30 -9.72
CA VAL A 21 9.23 0.35 -9.55
C VAL A 21 10.35 -0.58 -9.99
N LEU A 22 10.28 -1.87 -9.63
CA LEU A 22 11.26 -2.89 -10.00
C LEU A 22 11.34 -3.08 -11.52
N ASP A 23 10.19 -3.16 -12.21
CA ASP A 23 10.11 -3.32 -13.67
C ASP A 23 10.81 -2.16 -14.40
N GLU A 24 10.84 -0.95 -13.82
CA GLU A 24 11.62 0.19 -14.37
C GLU A 24 13.10 0.11 -13.99
N LEU A 25 13.41 -0.15 -12.72
CA LEU A 25 14.80 -0.15 -12.25
C LEU A 25 15.66 -1.17 -12.97
N VAL A 26 15.14 -2.36 -13.27
CA VAL A 26 15.89 -3.44 -13.96
C VAL A 26 16.27 -3.10 -15.40
N GLN A 27 15.71 -2.04 -15.98
CA GLN A 27 16.09 -1.57 -17.31
C GLN A 27 17.52 -0.97 -17.32
N ARG A 28 18.03 -0.53 -16.17
CA ARG A 28 19.30 0.21 -16.04
C ARG A 28 20.17 -0.25 -14.88
N HIS A 29 19.64 -1.07 -13.97
CA HIS A 29 20.30 -1.44 -12.73
C HIS A 29 20.17 -2.93 -12.45
N ASP A 30 21.11 -3.48 -11.69
CA ASP A 30 20.96 -4.80 -11.09
C ASP A 30 20.28 -4.66 -9.72
N VAL A 31 19.21 -5.40 -9.49
CA VAL A 31 18.38 -5.26 -8.29
C VAL A 31 18.32 -6.56 -7.51
N GLN A 32 18.71 -6.50 -6.24
CA GLN A 32 18.50 -7.55 -5.27
C GLN A 32 17.31 -7.18 -4.37
N VAL A 33 16.21 -7.90 -4.51
CA VAL A 33 15.04 -7.71 -3.64
C VAL A 33 15.17 -8.58 -2.40
N VAL A 34 14.83 -7.99 -1.25
CA VAL A 34 14.58 -8.71 0.01
C VAL A 34 13.14 -8.48 0.43
N VAL A 35 12.41 -9.55 0.68
CA VAL A 35 10.96 -9.48 0.93
C VAL A 35 10.51 -10.64 1.81
N SER A 36 9.54 -10.38 2.68
CA SER A 36 8.96 -11.38 3.56
C SER A 36 7.55 -11.84 3.11
N GLY A 37 7.04 -12.89 3.75
CA GLY A 37 5.65 -13.32 3.63
C GLY A 37 5.22 -13.70 2.20
N ARG A 38 3.95 -13.46 1.90
CA ARG A 38 3.31 -13.78 0.60
C ARG A 38 3.82 -12.91 -0.55
N ALA A 39 4.30 -11.74 -0.25
CA ALA A 39 4.89 -10.82 -1.23
C ALA A 39 6.11 -11.44 -1.93
N HIS A 40 6.86 -12.34 -1.23
CA HIS A 40 7.96 -13.07 -1.82
C HIS A 40 7.51 -13.91 -3.03
N ASP A 41 6.47 -14.73 -2.89
CA ASP A 41 6.03 -15.65 -3.94
C ASP A 41 5.48 -14.88 -5.17
N TYR A 42 4.95 -13.68 -4.94
CA TYR A 42 4.50 -12.80 -6.01
C TYR A 42 5.68 -12.18 -6.78
N LEU A 43 6.68 -11.65 -6.09
CA LEU A 43 7.83 -11.01 -6.72
C LEU A 43 8.83 -12.01 -7.30
N ALA A 44 9.00 -13.18 -6.68
CA ALA A 44 9.91 -14.23 -7.14
C ALA A 44 9.59 -14.74 -8.56
N LYS A 45 8.33 -14.68 -8.98
CA LYS A 45 7.91 -15.03 -10.36
C LYS A 45 8.51 -14.13 -11.44
N ARG A 46 9.11 -13.00 -11.04
CA ARG A 46 9.72 -12.00 -11.95
C ARG A 46 11.23 -12.01 -11.94
N ALA A 47 11.83 -12.90 -11.16
CA ALA A 47 13.28 -13.04 -11.09
C ALA A 47 13.86 -13.30 -12.49
N ASN A 48 14.97 -12.61 -12.81
CA ASN A 48 15.72 -12.72 -14.04
C ASN A 48 17.20 -12.35 -13.78
N ASP A 49 18.01 -12.22 -14.80
CA ASP A 49 19.45 -11.95 -14.66
C ASP A 49 19.76 -10.61 -13.96
N HIS A 50 18.85 -9.63 -14.05
CA HIS A 50 18.97 -8.31 -13.41
C HIS A 50 18.11 -8.15 -12.16
N LEU A 51 17.23 -9.12 -11.84
CA LEU A 51 16.32 -9.09 -10.70
C LEU A 51 16.41 -10.39 -9.88
N MET A 52 17.10 -10.31 -8.78
CA MET A 52 17.18 -11.41 -7.83
C MET A 52 16.22 -11.17 -6.65
N VAL A 53 15.50 -12.19 -6.22
CA VAL A 53 14.54 -12.08 -5.11
C VAL A 53 14.91 -13.07 -4.02
N LYS A 54 15.17 -12.56 -2.81
CA LYS A 54 15.50 -13.35 -1.62
C LYS A 54 14.43 -13.21 -0.57
N LYS A 55 14.05 -14.33 0.02
CA LYS A 55 13.12 -14.34 1.16
C LYS A 55 13.86 -14.00 2.44
N ILE A 56 13.30 -13.05 3.18
CA ILE A 56 13.70 -12.73 4.55
C ILE A 56 12.55 -13.02 5.51
N TRP A 57 12.88 -13.19 6.78
CA TRP A 57 11.87 -13.12 7.82
C TRP A 57 11.51 -11.66 8.08
N GLY A 58 10.24 -11.34 8.12
CA GLY A 58 9.72 -10.00 8.35
C GLY A 58 8.73 -9.97 9.52
N PHE A 59 8.54 -8.79 10.07
CA PHE A 59 7.54 -8.55 11.10
C PHE A 59 6.14 -8.76 10.53
N THR A 60 5.28 -9.50 11.25
CA THR A 60 3.90 -9.80 10.86
C THR A 60 2.92 -9.12 11.81
N ILE A 61 1.89 -8.47 11.30
CA ILE A 61 0.80 -7.90 12.10
C ILE A 61 -0.35 -8.93 12.14
N VAL A 62 -0.75 -9.33 13.34
CA VAL A 62 -1.91 -10.19 13.53
C VAL A 62 -3.16 -9.33 13.64
N THR A 63 -4.08 -9.51 12.71
CA THR A 63 -5.37 -8.80 12.68
C THR A 63 -6.49 -9.82 12.87
N GLU A 64 -7.37 -9.57 13.83
CA GLU A 64 -8.59 -10.33 14.08
C GLU A 64 -9.74 -9.34 14.28
N ASP A 65 -10.93 -9.67 13.78
CA ASP A 65 -12.14 -8.84 13.90
C ASP A 65 -11.95 -7.39 13.41
N ASN A 66 -11.26 -7.23 12.27
CA ASN A 66 -10.91 -5.92 11.71
C ASN A 66 -10.10 -5.03 12.68
N GLU A 67 -9.40 -5.63 13.63
CA GLU A 67 -8.61 -4.93 14.65
C GLU A 67 -7.21 -5.55 14.79
N VAL A 68 -6.19 -4.72 14.99
CA VAL A 68 -4.82 -5.18 15.26
C VAL A 68 -4.73 -5.73 16.69
N ARG A 69 -4.29 -6.99 16.83
CA ARG A 69 -4.07 -7.68 18.12
C ARG A 69 -2.61 -7.56 18.56
N ASN A 70 -2.29 -6.48 19.25
CA ASN A 70 -0.90 -6.14 19.61
C ASN A 70 -0.16 -7.26 20.36
N PHE A 71 -0.79 -7.92 21.34
CA PHE A 71 -0.15 -8.99 22.11
C PHE A 71 0.14 -10.24 21.28
N ARG A 72 -0.82 -10.68 20.44
CA ARG A 72 -0.61 -11.80 19.51
C ARG A 72 0.45 -11.46 18.46
N THR A 73 0.41 -10.25 17.95
CA THR A 73 1.45 -9.72 17.03
C THR A 73 2.84 -9.84 17.65
N LEU A 74 3.01 -9.43 18.90
CA LEU A 74 4.29 -9.56 19.61
C LEU A 74 4.69 -11.04 19.76
N LEU A 75 3.79 -11.89 20.23
CA LEU A 75 4.06 -13.31 20.49
C LEU A 75 4.48 -14.05 19.22
N GLU A 76 3.74 -13.88 18.12
CA GLU A 76 4.05 -14.51 16.82
C GLU A 76 5.38 -14.02 16.24
N ASN A 77 5.69 -12.74 16.40
CA ASN A 77 6.98 -12.21 15.94
C ASN A 77 8.16 -12.72 16.78
N VAL A 78 8.03 -12.81 18.10
CA VAL A 78 9.08 -13.40 18.95
C VAL A 78 9.27 -14.89 18.60
N ARG A 79 8.19 -15.65 18.46
CA ARG A 79 8.25 -17.05 18.08
C ARG A 79 8.92 -17.23 16.71
N GLY A 80 8.48 -16.47 15.70
CA GLY A 80 9.04 -16.52 14.34
C GLY A 80 10.53 -16.17 14.29
N ALA A 81 10.95 -15.17 15.06
CA ALA A 81 12.35 -14.79 15.18
C ALA A 81 13.19 -15.95 15.74
N LEU A 82 12.72 -16.59 16.80
CA LEU A 82 13.45 -17.68 17.49
C LEU A 82 13.44 -19.00 16.69
N THR A 83 12.39 -19.28 15.90
CA THR A 83 12.23 -20.52 15.14
C THR A 83 12.89 -20.54 13.77
N GLY A 84 13.81 -19.63 13.46
CA GLY A 84 14.59 -19.63 12.22
C GLY A 84 14.64 -18.31 11.46
N GLY A 85 13.85 -17.30 11.87
CA GLY A 85 13.81 -16.01 11.19
C GLY A 85 15.14 -15.27 11.24
N TRP A 86 15.76 -15.21 12.41
CA TRP A 86 17.07 -14.55 12.57
C TRP A 86 18.20 -15.26 11.83
N PRO A 87 18.39 -16.59 11.95
CA PRO A 87 19.41 -17.29 11.17
C PRO A 87 19.27 -17.05 9.66
N GLN A 88 18.05 -17.07 9.14
CA GLN A 88 17.80 -16.79 7.72
C GLN A 88 18.22 -15.36 7.36
N ASN A 89 17.84 -14.38 8.14
CA ASN A 89 18.18 -12.99 7.90
C ASN A 89 19.70 -12.73 7.98
N ILE A 90 20.38 -13.36 8.93
CA ILE A 90 21.84 -13.29 9.07
C ILE A 90 22.52 -13.92 7.86
N LYS A 91 22.10 -15.11 7.44
CA LYS A 91 22.63 -15.76 6.24
C LYS A 91 22.48 -14.87 5.01
N THR A 92 21.27 -14.35 4.77
CA THR A 92 20.98 -13.45 3.63
C THR A 92 21.84 -12.18 3.69
N TYR A 93 22.10 -11.64 4.90
CA TYR A 93 22.95 -10.47 5.09
C TYR A 93 24.36 -10.71 4.57
N PHE A 94 25.02 -11.78 5.01
CA PHE A 94 26.37 -12.10 4.56
C PHE A 94 26.44 -12.46 3.09
N GLU A 95 25.46 -13.20 2.58
CA GLU A 95 25.41 -13.51 1.14
C GLU A 95 25.35 -12.24 0.27
N ILE A 96 24.54 -11.25 0.67
CA ILE A 96 24.43 -9.98 -0.07
C ILE A 96 25.72 -9.16 0.07
N ALA A 97 26.32 -9.12 1.25
CA ALA A 97 27.58 -8.42 1.50
C ALA A 97 28.74 -9.01 0.71
N ASP A 98 28.78 -10.34 0.54
CA ASP A 98 29.88 -11.01 -0.16
C ASP A 98 29.70 -10.99 -1.67
N THR A 99 28.48 -11.20 -2.17
CA THR A 99 28.23 -11.47 -3.59
C THR A 99 27.66 -10.27 -4.33
N PHE A 100 26.62 -9.63 -3.81
CA PHE A 100 25.91 -8.55 -4.51
C PHE A 100 26.55 -7.17 -4.32
N LYS A 101 26.95 -6.82 -3.10
CA LYS A 101 27.61 -5.56 -2.73
C LYS A 101 26.86 -4.33 -3.28
N PRO A 102 25.67 -4.02 -2.76
CA PRO A 102 24.84 -2.93 -3.26
C PRO A 102 25.51 -1.56 -3.10
N ASP A 103 25.22 -0.65 -4.03
CA ASP A 103 25.70 0.74 -4.02
C ASP A 103 24.71 1.67 -3.28
N VAL A 104 23.41 1.29 -3.25
CA VAL A 104 22.31 2.04 -2.65
C VAL A 104 21.24 1.09 -2.14
N VAL A 105 20.46 1.54 -1.15
CA VAL A 105 19.30 0.84 -0.63
C VAL A 105 18.03 1.61 -0.96
N ILE A 106 17.00 0.91 -1.46
CA ILE A 106 15.63 1.43 -1.53
C ILE A 106 14.79 0.62 -0.52
N SER A 107 14.00 1.31 0.30
CA SER A 107 13.10 0.69 1.27
C SER A 107 11.65 1.07 0.99
N ASP A 108 10.81 0.09 0.66
CA ASP A 108 9.37 0.20 0.74
C ASP A 108 8.91 -0.22 2.14
N PHE A 109 9.12 0.69 3.10
CA PHE A 109 8.75 0.53 4.51
C PHE A 109 9.38 -0.71 5.18
N GLU A 110 10.53 -1.18 4.67
CA GLU A 110 11.18 -2.42 5.10
C GLU A 110 12.44 -2.09 5.94
N SER A 111 12.52 -2.67 7.14
CA SER A 111 13.55 -2.30 8.12
C SER A 111 14.84 -3.09 8.00
N TRP A 112 14.82 -4.33 7.48
CA TRP A 112 16.02 -5.13 7.37
C TRP A 112 16.99 -4.55 6.32
N SER A 113 16.48 -4.17 5.16
CA SER A 113 17.26 -3.48 4.12
C SER A 113 17.77 -2.12 4.60
N TYR A 114 16.94 -1.39 5.36
CA TYR A 114 17.36 -0.16 6.00
C TYR A 114 18.56 -0.38 6.94
N LEU A 115 18.51 -1.38 7.83
CA LEU A 115 19.61 -1.71 8.75
C LEU A 115 20.87 -2.15 7.99
N TYR A 116 20.70 -2.90 6.90
CA TYR A 116 21.80 -3.25 6.02
C TYR A 116 22.50 -1.98 5.48
N GLY A 117 21.72 -1.04 4.95
CA GLY A 117 22.23 0.23 4.42
C GLY A 117 22.97 1.05 5.47
N VAL A 118 22.42 1.17 6.69
CA VAL A 118 23.08 1.88 7.81
C VAL A 118 24.42 1.24 8.16
N ASN A 119 24.47 -0.09 8.30
CA ASN A 119 25.70 -0.80 8.67
C ASN A 119 26.80 -0.68 7.62
N HIS A 120 26.44 -0.52 6.35
CA HIS A 120 27.41 -0.38 5.25
C HIS A 120 27.63 1.10 4.81
N GLY A 121 27.04 2.06 5.51
CA GLY A 121 27.15 3.48 5.17
C GLY A 121 26.57 3.83 3.80
N LEU A 122 25.59 3.07 3.30
CA LEU A 122 24.97 3.27 2.01
C LEU A 122 23.88 4.34 2.06
N PRO A 123 23.68 5.12 0.99
CA PRO A 123 22.50 5.98 0.89
C PRO A 123 21.22 5.13 0.87
N ILE A 124 20.22 5.59 1.59
CA ILE A 124 18.93 4.89 1.74
C ILE A 124 17.82 5.79 1.20
N ILE A 125 17.04 5.29 0.25
CA ILE A 125 15.89 5.99 -0.32
C ILE A 125 14.63 5.29 0.15
N SER A 126 13.68 6.04 0.74
CA SER A 126 12.36 5.53 1.14
C SER A 126 11.36 5.77 0.02
N VAL A 127 10.64 4.73 -0.40
CA VAL A 127 9.54 4.82 -1.38
C VAL A 127 8.31 4.15 -0.79
N ASP A 128 7.43 4.93 -0.18
CA ASP A 128 6.23 4.41 0.48
C ASP A 128 5.15 5.50 0.66
N ASN A 129 3.96 5.13 1.10
CA ASN A 129 2.89 6.05 1.48
C ASN A 129 2.85 6.34 2.99
N MET A 130 3.47 5.48 3.82
CA MET A 130 3.37 5.55 5.29
C MET A 130 4.03 6.80 5.86
N GLN A 131 5.15 7.24 5.26
CA GLN A 131 5.93 8.39 5.74
C GLN A 131 5.15 9.71 5.67
N ILE A 132 4.02 9.78 5.00
CA ILE A 132 3.14 10.96 5.00
C ILE A 132 2.72 11.34 6.42
N VAL A 133 2.43 10.34 7.28
CA VAL A 133 2.08 10.52 8.70
C VAL A 133 3.18 11.25 9.49
N ASN A 134 4.46 10.96 9.18
CA ASN A 134 5.61 11.51 9.89
C ASN A 134 6.15 12.80 9.27
N ARG A 135 6.05 12.96 7.94
CA ARG A 135 6.80 14.00 7.22
C ARG A 135 5.95 15.19 6.76
N CYS A 136 4.63 15.07 6.87
CA CYS A 136 3.69 16.13 6.50
C CYS A 136 2.99 16.75 7.72
N ARG A 137 2.39 17.91 7.51
CA ARG A 137 1.50 18.55 8.48
C ARG A 137 0.07 18.19 8.10
N HIS A 138 -0.67 17.63 9.06
CA HIS A 138 -2.07 17.30 8.88
C HIS A 138 -2.96 18.34 9.56
N GLU A 139 -4.10 18.59 8.95
CA GLU A 139 -5.12 19.48 9.48
C GLU A 139 -5.83 18.82 10.68
N PRO A 140 -6.44 19.60 11.60
CA PRO A 140 -7.09 19.06 12.79
C PRO A 140 -8.16 17.98 12.49
N PHE A 141 -8.95 18.14 11.41
CA PHE A 141 -9.98 17.16 11.05
C PHE A 141 -9.39 15.75 10.81
N ALA A 142 -8.17 15.68 10.27
CA ALA A 142 -7.52 14.41 9.95
C ALA A 142 -7.04 13.65 11.20
N LEU A 143 -6.96 14.31 12.35
CA LEU A 143 -6.44 13.77 13.61
C LEU A 143 -7.53 13.60 14.66
N ALA A 144 -8.63 14.38 14.57
CA ALA A 144 -9.68 14.48 15.59
C ALA A 144 -10.18 13.11 16.08
N GLY A 145 -10.12 12.88 17.40
CA GLY A 145 -10.52 11.62 18.04
C GLY A 145 -9.51 10.47 17.89
N HIS A 146 -8.37 10.68 17.20
CA HIS A 146 -7.35 9.67 16.97
C HIS A 146 -5.93 10.16 17.29
N GLU A 147 -5.78 11.19 18.11
CA GLU A 147 -4.50 11.84 18.40
C GLU A 147 -3.49 10.87 19.02
N ALA A 148 -3.94 9.99 19.92
CA ALA A 148 -3.10 8.96 20.52
C ALA A 148 -2.62 7.92 19.50
N SER A 149 -3.52 7.45 18.63
CA SER A 149 -3.20 6.52 17.53
C SER A 149 -2.26 7.16 16.52
N PHE A 150 -2.45 8.44 16.20
CA PHE A 150 -1.53 9.23 15.38
C PHE A 150 -0.13 9.31 16.00
N ALA A 151 -0.03 9.66 17.28
CA ALA A 151 1.25 9.79 17.97
C ALA A 151 2.02 8.47 17.97
N LEU A 152 1.33 7.35 18.24
CA LEU A 152 1.90 6.00 18.20
C LEU A 152 2.35 5.63 16.78
N ALA A 153 1.48 5.76 15.79
CA ALA A 153 1.79 5.44 14.39
C ALA A 153 2.98 6.26 13.89
N LYS A 154 2.99 7.57 14.17
CA LYS A 154 4.09 8.47 13.83
C LYS A 154 5.42 8.05 14.46
N GLY A 155 5.40 7.61 15.72
CA GLY A 155 6.58 7.09 16.41
C GLY A 155 7.14 5.85 15.73
N ILE A 156 6.28 4.88 15.42
CA ILE A 156 6.64 3.63 14.72
C ILE A 156 7.17 3.93 13.32
N ILE A 157 6.45 4.74 12.54
CA ILE A 157 6.83 5.09 11.16
C ILE A 157 8.18 5.83 11.13
N LYS A 158 8.39 6.76 12.06
CA LYS A 158 9.67 7.46 12.21
C LYS A 158 10.82 6.51 12.50
N ALA A 159 10.59 5.48 13.32
CA ALA A 159 11.62 4.51 13.73
C ALA A 159 11.95 3.47 12.65
N LYS A 160 11.07 3.25 11.67
CA LYS A 160 11.23 2.23 10.62
C LYS A 160 12.38 2.54 9.66
N VAL A 161 12.44 3.78 9.14
CA VAL A 161 13.44 4.22 8.15
C VAL A 161 13.87 5.65 8.51
N PRO A 162 14.58 5.86 9.64
CA PRO A 162 15.03 7.19 10.04
C PRO A 162 16.21 7.65 9.19
N GLY A 163 16.32 8.95 8.95
CA GLY A 163 17.51 9.54 8.33
C GLY A 163 17.76 9.14 6.87
N ALA A 164 16.76 8.67 6.13
CA ALA A 164 16.94 8.33 4.72
C ALA A 164 17.49 9.52 3.90
N TYR A 165 18.22 9.21 2.86
CA TYR A 165 18.77 10.17 1.90
C TYR A 165 17.67 11.00 1.25
N HIS A 166 16.55 10.35 0.86
CA HIS A 166 15.33 11.00 0.38
C HIS A 166 14.11 10.13 0.65
N TYR A 167 12.93 10.77 0.81
CA TYR A 167 11.64 10.11 0.99
C TYR A 167 10.72 10.50 -0.16
N LEU A 168 10.44 9.55 -1.05
CA LEU A 168 9.44 9.67 -2.10
C LEU A 168 8.13 9.10 -1.56
N ILE A 169 7.18 9.97 -1.25
CA ILE A 169 5.91 9.59 -0.62
C ILE A 169 4.82 9.58 -1.67
N THR A 170 4.17 8.44 -1.84
CA THR A 170 3.04 8.31 -2.75
C THR A 170 1.73 8.68 -2.06
N THR A 171 0.91 9.52 -2.72
CA THR A 171 -0.33 10.04 -2.16
C THR A 171 -1.27 10.54 -3.26
N PHE A 172 -2.59 10.53 -3.01
CA PHE A 172 -3.61 11.18 -3.84
C PHE A 172 -4.13 12.50 -3.23
N PHE A 173 -3.59 12.90 -2.08
CA PHE A 173 -3.86 14.16 -1.38
C PHE A 173 -2.53 14.79 -0.97
N TYR A 174 -2.43 16.11 -0.94
CA TYR A 174 -1.14 16.80 -0.85
C TYR A 174 -1.07 17.72 0.36
N PRO A 175 -0.89 17.19 1.59
CA PRO A 175 -0.69 18.02 2.78
C PRO A 175 0.67 18.71 2.74
N PRO A 176 0.85 19.87 3.39
CA PRO A 176 2.13 20.58 3.43
C PRO A 176 3.26 19.71 3.97
N VAL A 177 4.33 19.57 3.20
CA VAL A 177 5.57 18.90 3.64
C VAL A 177 6.23 19.76 4.73
N ARG A 178 6.63 19.15 5.85
CA ARG A 178 7.26 19.83 6.97
C ARG A 178 8.74 19.46 7.19
N LYS A 179 9.22 18.43 6.53
CA LYS A 179 10.60 17.94 6.64
C LYS A 179 11.30 17.98 5.29
N LYS A 180 12.55 18.40 5.27
CA LYS A 180 13.40 18.36 4.09
C LYS A 180 13.56 16.92 3.56
N ARG A 181 14.20 16.72 2.44
CA ARG A 181 14.41 15.41 1.80
C ARG A 181 13.10 14.64 1.58
N THR A 182 12.03 15.36 1.22
CA THR A 182 10.69 14.78 1.04
C THR A 182 10.05 15.33 -0.21
N SER A 183 9.54 14.44 -1.04
CA SER A 183 8.70 14.78 -2.18
C SER A 183 7.42 13.95 -2.15
N LEU A 184 6.31 14.55 -2.59
CA LEU A 184 5.01 13.90 -2.71
C LEU A 184 4.74 13.60 -4.18
N HIS A 185 4.32 12.39 -4.45
CA HIS A 185 4.07 11.85 -5.78
C HIS A 185 2.69 11.20 -5.87
N PRO A 186 2.07 11.15 -7.05
CA PRO A 186 0.85 10.39 -7.25
C PRO A 186 1.01 8.90 -6.87
N PRO A 187 -0.09 8.17 -6.62
CA PRO A 187 -0.04 6.73 -6.37
C PRO A 187 0.67 5.97 -7.49
N ILE A 188 1.47 4.98 -7.13
CA ILE A 188 2.07 4.05 -8.10
C ILE A 188 0.99 3.11 -8.61
N LEU A 189 0.80 3.08 -9.92
CA LEU A 189 -0.24 2.31 -10.59
C LEU A 189 0.34 1.21 -11.48
N ARG A 190 -0.25 0.03 -11.42
CA ARG A 190 0.08 -1.08 -12.32
C ARG A 190 -0.16 -0.70 -13.78
N PRO A 191 0.63 -1.25 -14.73
CA PRO A 191 0.38 -1.04 -16.17
C PRO A 191 -1.04 -1.41 -16.59
N GLU A 192 -1.60 -2.44 -15.98
CA GLU A 192 -2.96 -2.92 -16.24
C GLU A 192 -4.03 -1.88 -15.83
N ILE A 193 -3.81 -1.15 -14.74
CA ILE A 193 -4.66 -0.03 -14.30
C ILE A 193 -4.49 1.18 -15.22
N LEU A 194 -3.25 1.51 -15.59
CA LEU A 194 -2.97 2.62 -16.51
C LEU A 194 -3.59 2.40 -17.90
N ALA A 195 -3.65 1.16 -18.36
CA ALA A 195 -4.26 0.77 -19.62
C ALA A 195 -5.80 0.64 -19.55
N ALA A 196 -6.36 0.50 -18.33
CA ALA A 196 -7.77 0.28 -18.14
C ALA A 196 -8.60 1.53 -18.48
N LYS A 197 -9.64 1.35 -19.29
CA LYS A 197 -10.57 2.42 -19.64
C LYS A 197 -11.75 2.38 -18.65
N PRO A 198 -11.95 3.44 -17.84
CA PRO A 198 -13.09 3.50 -16.94
C PRO A 198 -14.41 3.44 -17.73
N ALA A 199 -15.36 2.66 -17.22
CA ALA A 199 -16.72 2.61 -17.73
C ALA A 199 -17.69 2.64 -16.54
N ARG A 200 -18.89 3.15 -16.72
CA ARG A 200 -19.91 3.19 -15.68
C ARG A 200 -20.82 1.98 -15.79
N GLY A 201 -20.65 1.04 -14.88
CA GLY A 201 -21.59 -0.05 -14.66
C GLY A 201 -22.54 0.22 -13.49
N GLU A 202 -23.36 -0.77 -13.15
CA GLU A 202 -24.38 -0.65 -12.10
C GLU A 202 -23.97 -1.38 -10.80
N HIS A 203 -22.89 -2.17 -10.82
CA HIS A 203 -22.48 -2.96 -9.67
C HIS A 203 -21.54 -2.20 -8.71
N LEU A 204 -21.58 -2.60 -7.44
CA LEU A 204 -20.54 -2.27 -6.48
C LEU A 204 -19.44 -3.32 -6.51
N LEU A 205 -18.18 -2.90 -6.53
CA LEU A 205 -17.05 -3.75 -6.21
C LEU A 205 -16.87 -3.77 -4.69
N VAL A 206 -16.97 -4.93 -4.07
CA VAL A 206 -16.73 -5.10 -2.63
C VAL A 206 -15.45 -5.91 -2.44
N TYR A 207 -14.45 -5.32 -1.78
CA TYR A 207 -13.21 -6.00 -1.46
C TYR A 207 -13.00 -6.04 0.05
N GLN A 208 -13.24 -7.20 0.65
CA GLN A 208 -13.10 -7.41 2.08
C GLN A 208 -12.32 -8.69 2.36
N THR A 209 -11.21 -8.55 3.05
CA THR A 209 -10.33 -9.67 3.39
C THR A 209 -10.53 -10.20 4.80
N TYR A 210 -11.31 -9.51 5.61
CA TYR A 210 -11.65 -9.89 6.97
C TYR A 210 -13.02 -10.57 6.98
N THR A 211 -13.09 -11.76 7.57
CA THR A 211 -14.31 -12.58 7.66
C THR A 211 -15.12 -12.29 8.93
N SER A 212 -14.66 -11.36 9.74
CA SER A 212 -15.28 -11.02 11.04
C SER A 212 -16.61 -10.30 10.92
N ASN A 213 -16.84 -9.52 9.86
CA ASN A 213 -18.14 -8.89 9.64
C ASN A 213 -19.10 -9.89 8.98
N GLN A 214 -19.72 -10.74 9.81
CA GLN A 214 -20.70 -11.75 9.37
C GLN A 214 -22.00 -11.13 8.85
N GLU A 215 -22.28 -9.87 9.19
CA GLU A 215 -23.48 -9.16 8.76
C GLU A 215 -23.32 -8.48 7.39
N LEU A 216 -22.10 -8.30 6.92
CA LEU A 216 -21.84 -7.62 5.64
C LEU A 216 -22.61 -8.22 4.46
N PRO A 217 -22.69 -9.55 4.25
CA PRO A 217 -23.50 -10.12 3.17
C PRO A 217 -24.98 -9.72 3.25
N ALA A 218 -25.58 -9.78 4.45
CA ALA A 218 -26.97 -9.40 4.67
C ALA A 218 -27.21 -7.90 4.44
N LEU A 219 -26.27 -7.03 4.84
CA LEU A 219 -26.32 -5.61 4.55
C LEU A 219 -26.30 -5.33 3.03
N LEU A 220 -25.38 -5.98 2.31
CA LEU A 220 -25.27 -5.83 0.86
C LEU A 220 -26.49 -6.37 0.11
N GLN A 221 -27.11 -7.47 0.60
CA GLN A 221 -28.32 -8.02 0.00
C GLN A 221 -29.49 -7.02 0.07
N ARG A 222 -29.64 -6.29 1.20
CA ARG A 222 -30.71 -5.29 1.37
C ARG A 222 -30.59 -4.07 0.48
N LEU A 223 -29.40 -3.81 -0.12
CA LEU A 223 -29.22 -2.69 -1.05
C LEU A 223 -29.93 -2.90 -2.37
N GLY A 224 -30.17 -4.14 -2.80
CA GLY A 224 -30.79 -4.46 -4.08
C GLY A 224 -29.93 -4.13 -5.31
N VAL A 225 -28.64 -3.77 -5.11
CA VAL A 225 -27.66 -3.47 -6.17
C VAL A 225 -26.75 -4.67 -6.30
N GLU A 226 -26.37 -5.05 -7.54
CA GLU A 226 -25.39 -6.11 -7.73
C GLU A 226 -24.08 -5.77 -7.02
N CYS A 227 -23.59 -6.69 -6.19
CA CYS A 227 -22.31 -6.56 -5.51
C CYS A 227 -21.38 -7.69 -5.96
N ARG A 228 -20.25 -7.33 -6.54
CA ARG A 228 -19.17 -8.27 -6.91
C ARG A 228 -18.18 -8.31 -5.75
N VAL A 229 -18.16 -9.46 -5.07
CA VAL A 229 -17.52 -9.59 -3.74
C VAL A 229 -16.25 -10.41 -3.87
N TYR A 230 -15.11 -9.81 -3.49
CA TYR A 230 -13.81 -10.44 -3.44
C TYR A 230 -13.30 -10.54 -1.99
N GLY A 231 -12.60 -11.64 -1.68
CA GLY A 231 -11.86 -11.81 -0.43
C GLY A 231 -12.61 -12.52 0.68
N LEU A 232 -13.94 -12.55 0.70
CA LEU A 232 -14.73 -13.24 1.73
C LEU A 232 -14.71 -14.76 1.58
N ARG A 233 -14.73 -15.26 0.33
CA ARG A 233 -14.72 -16.71 0.02
C ARG A 233 -13.49 -17.04 -0.80
N ARG A 234 -12.36 -17.21 -0.14
CA ARG A 234 -11.05 -17.44 -0.79
C ARG A 234 -10.89 -18.83 -1.40
N GLU A 235 -11.71 -19.76 -0.98
CA GLU A 235 -11.75 -21.16 -1.45
C GLU A 235 -12.39 -21.32 -2.81
N LEU A 236 -13.16 -20.35 -3.28
CA LEU A 236 -13.85 -20.42 -4.56
C LEU A 236 -12.88 -20.48 -5.74
N LYS A 237 -13.19 -21.35 -6.68
CA LYS A 237 -12.51 -21.46 -7.99
C LYS A 237 -13.32 -20.81 -9.11
N GLU A 238 -14.64 -20.75 -8.95
CA GLU A 238 -15.60 -20.19 -9.90
C GLU A 238 -16.52 -19.20 -9.19
N PRO A 239 -17.08 -18.19 -9.90
CA PRO A 239 -18.04 -17.28 -9.32
C PRO A 239 -19.29 -17.97 -8.80
N VAL A 240 -19.77 -17.55 -7.61
CA VAL A 240 -21.03 -18.04 -7.02
C VAL A 240 -21.97 -16.87 -6.81
N ARG A 241 -23.21 -16.98 -7.32
CA ARG A 241 -24.26 -15.95 -7.16
C ARG A 241 -25.25 -16.35 -6.07
N GLU A 242 -25.50 -15.40 -5.17
CA GLU A 242 -26.51 -15.50 -4.11
C GLU A 242 -27.34 -14.20 -4.10
N GLY A 243 -28.50 -14.22 -4.75
CA GLY A 243 -29.31 -13.02 -4.96
C GLY A 243 -28.57 -11.97 -5.79
N ASN A 244 -28.41 -10.78 -5.23
CA ASN A 244 -27.65 -9.68 -5.82
C ASN A 244 -26.13 -9.74 -5.53
N LEU A 245 -25.64 -10.73 -4.76
CA LEU A 245 -24.23 -10.93 -4.48
C LEU A 245 -23.60 -11.91 -5.48
N VAL A 246 -22.47 -11.52 -6.05
CA VAL A 246 -21.63 -12.37 -6.90
C VAL A 246 -20.28 -12.51 -6.22
N TYR A 247 -20.07 -13.60 -5.50
CA TYR A 247 -18.78 -13.94 -4.92
C TYR A 247 -17.82 -14.39 -6.02
N LYS A 248 -16.66 -13.76 -6.07
CA LYS A 248 -15.68 -14.03 -7.12
C LYS A 248 -14.39 -14.62 -6.54
N PRO A 249 -13.80 -15.64 -7.20
CA PRO A 249 -12.45 -16.05 -6.91
C PRO A 249 -11.49 -14.91 -7.21
N PHE A 250 -10.37 -14.83 -6.52
CA PHE A 250 -9.39 -13.78 -6.79
C PHE A 250 -8.70 -14.02 -8.14
N SER A 251 -8.86 -13.06 -9.03
CA SER A 251 -8.20 -12.97 -10.32
C SER A 251 -7.77 -11.53 -10.53
N GLU A 252 -6.51 -11.28 -10.85
CA GLU A 252 -6.01 -9.91 -11.06
C GLU A 252 -6.77 -9.22 -12.21
N GLU A 253 -6.89 -9.90 -13.35
CA GLU A 253 -7.61 -9.41 -14.52
C GLU A 253 -9.11 -9.17 -14.22
N GLY A 254 -9.77 -10.16 -13.60
CA GLY A 254 -11.19 -10.06 -13.25
C GLY A 254 -11.45 -8.95 -12.23
N PHE A 255 -10.55 -8.75 -11.26
CA PHE A 255 -10.65 -7.68 -10.29
C PHE A 255 -10.52 -6.30 -10.95
N ILE A 256 -9.56 -6.13 -11.85
CA ILE A 256 -9.36 -4.86 -12.58
C ILE A 256 -10.54 -4.56 -13.49
N ASP A 257 -11.09 -5.58 -14.16
CA ASP A 257 -12.28 -5.39 -15.01
C ASP A 257 -13.50 -4.98 -14.18
N ASP A 258 -13.73 -5.64 -13.05
CA ASP A 258 -14.81 -5.28 -12.13
C ASP A 258 -14.58 -3.89 -11.50
N LEU A 259 -13.33 -3.52 -11.19
CA LEU A 259 -13.00 -2.20 -10.65
C LEU A 259 -13.25 -1.10 -11.68
N ARG A 260 -12.73 -1.23 -12.91
CA ARG A 260 -12.88 -0.19 -13.94
C ARG A 260 -14.33 0.03 -14.37
N THR A 261 -15.19 -0.99 -14.22
CA THR A 261 -16.61 -0.95 -14.58
C THR A 261 -17.53 -0.73 -13.37
N ALA A 262 -17.02 -0.69 -12.14
CA ALA A 262 -17.84 -0.48 -10.96
C ALA A 262 -18.54 0.89 -10.96
N ARG A 263 -19.72 0.95 -10.37
CA ARG A 263 -20.39 2.19 -9.97
C ARG A 263 -19.69 2.82 -8.76
N GLY A 264 -19.17 2.02 -7.87
CA GLY A 264 -18.41 2.43 -6.69
C GLY A 264 -17.72 1.24 -6.03
N VAL A 265 -16.85 1.52 -5.08
CA VAL A 265 -16.03 0.54 -4.37
C VAL A 265 -16.36 0.57 -2.88
N VAL A 266 -16.52 -0.59 -2.26
CA VAL A 266 -16.63 -0.74 -0.80
C VAL A 266 -15.46 -1.59 -0.33
N ALA A 267 -14.56 -1.01 0.46
CA ALA A 267 -13.36 -1.74 0.91
C ALA A 267 -12.74 -1.07 2.15
N SER A 268 -11.73 -1.72 2.74
CA SER A 268 -10.87 -1.05 3.71
C SER A 268 -10.03 0.07 3.05
N ALA A 269 -9.50 0.98 3.86
CA ALA A 269 -8.79 2.16 3.38
C ALA A 269 -7.31 1.86 3.01
N GLY A 270 -7.04 0.71 2.38
CA GLY A 270 -5.72 0.35 1.88
C GLY A 270 -5.30 1.24 0.71
N PHE A 271 -4.14 1.88 0.83
CA PHE A 271 -3.69 2.93 -0.06
C PHE A 271 -3.64 2.52 -1.55
N THR A 272 -3.16 1.31 -1.85
CA THR A 272 -2.99 0.84 -3.24
C THR A 272 -4.33 0.79 -3.98
N LEU A 273 -5.34 0.17 -3.38
CA LEU A 273 -6.68 0.10 -3.99
C LEU A 273 -7.32 1.49 -4.08
N MET A 274 -7.14 2.34 -3.06
CA MET A 274 -7.62 3.73 -3.11
C MET A 274 -7.02 4.49 -4.28
N GLY A 275 -5.69 4.40 -4.49
CA GLY A 275 -5.02 5.04 -5.61
C GLY A 275 -5.54 4.56 -6.97
N GLU A 276 -5.76 3.25 -7.11
CA GLU A 276 -6.34 2.66 -8.32
C GLU A 276 -7.79 3.11 -8.56
N ALA A 277 -8.61 3.15 -7.49
CA ALA A 277 -9.99 3.62 -7.57
C ALA A 277 -10.07 5.11 -7.95
N VAL A 278 -9.25 5.96 -7.31
CA VAL A 278 -9.18 7.40 -7.62
C VAL A 278 -8.76 7.63 -9.07
N TYR A 279 -7.73 6.93 -9.55
CA TYR A 279 -7.28 7.01 -10.94
C TYR A 279 -8.37 6.61 -11.94
N LEU A 280 -9.07 5.51 -11.66
CA LEU A 280 -10.19 5.01 -12.48
C LEU A 280 -11.50 5.80 -12.26
N ARG A 281 -11.45 6.87 -11.44
CA ARG A 281 -12.59 7.72 -11.10
C ARG A 281 -13.76 6.95 -10.48
N LYS A 282 -13.41 6.00 -9.58
CA LYS A 282 -14.39 5.19 -8.86
C LYS A 282 -14.57 5.73 -7.45
N PRO A 283 -15.76 6.23 -7.12
CA PRO A 283 -16.09 6.60 -5.74
C PRO A 283 -15.86 5.43 -4.78
N MET A 284 -15.41 5.73 -3.57
CA MET A 284 -15.11 4.68 -2.61
C MET A 284 -15.74 4.95 -1.25
N LEU A 285 -16.42 3.94 -0.70
CA LEU A 285 -16.81 3.88 0.71
C LEU A 285 -15.75 3.05 1.44
N SER A 286 -15.05 3.69 2.37
CA SER A 286 -13.90 3.10 3.05
C SER A 286 -14.20 2.85 4.51
N GLU A 287 -14.03 1.60 4.97
CA GLU A 287 -14.06 1.19 6.37
C GLU A 287 -12.61 0.88 6.83
N PRO A 288 -11.91 1.83 7.49
CA PRO A 288 -10.54 1.59 7.94
C PRO A 288 -10.45 0.44 8.93
N VAL A 289 -9.37 -0.33 8.86
CA VAL A 289 -9.04 -1.32 9.90
C VAL A 289 -8.79 -0.59 11.22
N ALA A 290 -9.47 -1.02 12.28
CA ALA A 290 -9.34 -0.41 13.60
C ALA A 290 -7.86 -0.40 14.07
N LYS A 291 -7.44 0.71 14.66
CA LYS A 291 -6.05 0.95 15.12
C LYS A 291 -4.98 1.06 14.03
N GLN A 292 -5.34 1.05 12.75
CA GLN A 292 -4.43 1.39 11.66
C GLN A 292 -4.59 2.86 11.27
N PHE A 293 -3.87 3.75 11.95
CA PHE A 293 -4.03 5.20 11.76
C PHE A 293 -3.82 5.65 10.32
N GLU A 294 -2.91 5.01 9.57
CA GLU A 294 -2.69 5.34 8.16
C GLU A 294 -3.96 5.15 7.32
N GLN A 295 -4.72 4.08 7.57
CA GLN A 295 -5.98 3.86 6.88
C GLN A 295 -7.05 4.89 7.26
N ILE A 296 -7.10 5.28 8.54
CA ILE A 296 -7.99 6.35 9.01
C ILE A 296 -7.65 7.67 8.31
N LEU A 297 -6.36 7.97 8.21
CA LEU A 297 -5.87 9.17 7.52
C LEU A 297 -6.28 9.18 6.04
N ASN A 298 -6.04 8.07 5.34
CA ASN A 298 -6.40 7.91 3.93
C ASN A 298 -7.90 8.10 3.70
N ALA A 299 -8.75 7.47 4.53
CA ALA A 299 -10.20 7.57 4.40
C ALA A 299 -10.73 8.98 4.68
N ARG A 300 -10.16 9.68 5.67
CA ARG A 300 -10.52 11.07 5.97
C ARG A 300 -10.16 12.03 4.85
N TYR A 301 -8.99 11.86 4.24
CA TYR A 301 -8.63 12.65 3.07
C TYR A 301 -9.45 12.27 1.84
N LEU A 302 -9.78 11.00 1.63
CA LEU A 302 -10.69 10.59 0.57
C LEU A 302 -12.04 11.31 0.66
N GLU A 303 -12.62 11.38 1.88
CA GLU A 303 -13.88 12.07 2.14
C GLU A 303 -13.73 13.59 1.98
N LYS A 304 -12.64 14.18 2.48
CA LYS A 304 -12.33 15.62 2.31
C LYS A 304 -12.23 16.04 0.86
N GLU A 305 -11.52 15.24 0.05
CA GLU A 305 -11.38 15.51 -1.40
C GLU A 305 -12.70 15.27 -2.16
N GLY A 306 -13.72 14.74 -1.48
CA GLY A 306 -15.01 14.43 -2.07
C GLY A 306 -14.96 13.26 -3.07
N TYR A 307 -14.05 12.32 -2.85
CA TYR A 307 -13.89 11.13 -3.69
C TYR A 307 -14.66 9.92 -3.18
N GLY A 308 -15.30 10.05 -2.02
CA GLY A 308 -16.07 8.99 -1.39
C GLY A 308 -16.46 9.32 0.03
N LEU A 309 -16.70 8.29 0.84
CA LEU A 309 -17.09 8.41 2.25
C LEU A 309 -16.19 7.56 3.14
N LEU A 310 -15.98 8.04 4.36
CA LEU A 310 -15.49 7.26 5.49
C LEU A 310 -16.68 6.60 6.19
N ALA A 311 -16.58 5.30 6.48
CA ALA A 311 -17.44 4.59 7.41
C ALA A 311 -16.61 4.09 8.59
N GLU A 312 -16.91 4.50 9.81
CA GLU A 312 -16.33 3.89 11.02
C GLU A 312 -16.80 2.44 11.17
N GLU A 313 -18.05 2.20 10.76
CA GLU A 313 -18.69 0.91 10.65
C GLU A 313 -19.61 0.92 9.42
N LEU A 314 -19.61 -0.19 8.67
CA LEU A 314 -20.51 -0.35 7.53
C LEU A 314 -21.94 -0.59 8.01
N THR A 315 -22.82 0.37 7.78
CA THR A 315 -24.25 0.29 8.04
C THR A 315 -25.05 0.42 6.75
N GLU A 316 -26.31 -0.02 6.75
CA GLU A 316 -27.19 0.11 5.58
C GLU A 316 -27.37 1.59 5.20
N ASP A 317 -27.57 2.47 6.18
CA ASP A 317 -27.76 3.90 5.95
C ASP A 317 -26.52 4.53 5.30
N ARG A 318 -25.31 4.17 5.75
CA ARG A 318 -24.06 4.67 5.19
C ARG A 318 -23.83 4.18 3.77
N LEU A 319 -24.19 2.92 3.49
CA LEU A 319 -24.15 2.37 2.13
C LEU A 319 -25.17 3.05 1.20
N ARG A 320 -26.40 3.33 1.67
CA ARG A 320 -27.41 4.07 0.91
C ARG A 320 -27.01 5.52 0.67
N GLU A 321 -26.46 6.20 1.67
CA GLU A 321 -25.89 7.55 1.53
C GLU A 321 -24.81 7.56 0.46
N PHE A 322 -23.86 6.61 0.50
CA PHE A 322 -22.81 6.48 -0.49
C PHE A 322 -23.37 6.33 -1.90
N LEU A 323 -24.34 5.41 -2.09
CA LEU A 323 -24.97 5.20 -3.39
C LEU A 323 -25.68 6.46 -3.92
N ALA A 324 -26.37 7.20 -3.03
CA ALA A 324 -27.08 8.42 -3.39
C ALA A 324 -26.10 9.54 -3.81
N ARG A 325 -24.93 9.63 -3.18
CA ARG A 325 -23.92 10.66 -3.45
C ARG A 325 -22.89 10.28 -4.51
N THR A 326 -22.96 9.07 -5.07
CA THR A 326 -22.03 8.62 -6.12
C THR A 326 -21.85 9.63 -7.26
N PRO A 327 -22.92 10.30 -7.80
CA PRO A 327 -22.75 11.30 -8.87
C PRO A 327 -21.91 12.52 -8.45
N GLU A 328 -22.02 12.97 -7.20
CA GLU A 328 -21.22 14.06 -6.64
C GLU A 328 -19.74 13.66 -6.61
N PHE A 329 -19.45 12.46 -6.12
CA PHE A 329 -18.07 11.93 -6.04
C PHE A 329 -17.46 11.71 -7.43
N GLU A 330 -18.22 11.20 -8.41
CA GLU A 330 -17.78 11.06 -9.80
C GLU A 330 -17.41 12.41 -10.40
N GLN A 331 -18.18 13.47 -10.11
CA GLN A 331 -17.88 14.82 -10.55
C GLN A 331 -16.56 15.35 -9.95
N ASN A 332 -16.32 15.12 -8.67
CA ASN A 332 -15.07 15.52 -8.02
C ASN A 332 -13.87 14.73 -8.56
N LEU A 333 -14.02 13.40 -8.70
CA LEU A 333 -13.00 12.52 -9.28
C LEU A 333 -12.67 12.88 -10.74
N SER A 334 -13.59 13.49 -11.48
CA SER A 334 -13.32 13.92 -12.86
C SER A 334 -12.19 14.94 -12.97
N ARG A 335 -11.89 15.65 -11.88
CA ARG A 335 -10.83 16.67 -11.76
C ARG A 335 -9.48 16.05 -11.41
N TYR A 336 -9.47 14.80 -10.92
CA TYR A 336 -8.20 14.12 -10.59
C TYR A 336 -7.45 13.75 -11.86
N SER A 337 -6.15 14.03 -11.87
CA SER A 337 -5.25 13.66 -12.95
C SER A 337 -3.88 13.32 -12.41
N GLN A 338 -3.21 12.39 -13.05
CA GLN A 338 -1.79 12.08 -12.83
C GLN A 338 -1.15 11.62 -14.15
N ASP A 339 0.15 11.69 -14.23
CA ASP A 339 0.93 11.36 -15.43
C ASP A 339 1.35 9.88 -15.51
N GLY A 340 0.60 9.01 -14.87
CA GLY A 340 0.99 7.63 -14.61
C GLY A 340 2.02 7.57 -13.48
N ASN A 341 3.13 6.86 -13.70
CA ASN A 341 4.20 6.75 -12.70
C ASN A 341 5.41 7.65 -13.00
N ARG A 342 5.32 8.48 -14.04
CA ARG A 342 6.47 9.20 -14.60
C ARG A 342 7.12 10.15 -13.61
N ASP A 343 6.33 10.94 -12.89
CA ASP A 343 6.83 11.92 -11.93
C ASP A 343 7.68 11.25 -10.83
N LEU A 344 7.16 10.18 -10.22
CA LEU A 344 7.88 9.41 -9.20
C LEU A 344 9.14 8.76 -9.76
N LEU A 345 9.05 8.10 -10.91
CA LEU A 345 10.17 7.35 -11.49
C LEU A 345 11.31 8.29 -11.92
N LEU A 346 11.01 9.45 -12.53
CA LEU A 346 12.00 10.46 -12.84
C LEU A 346 12.67 11.03 -11.58
N LYS A 347 11.89 11.29 -10.53
CA LYS A 347 12.45 11.74 -9.26
C LYS A 347 13.32 10.68 -8.60
N LEU A 348 12.90 9.42 -8.63
CA LEU A 348 13.68 8.31 -8.09
C LEU A 348 15.04 8.19 -8.81
N GLU A 349 15.08 8.19 -10.15
CA GLU A 349 16.32 8.16 -10.93
C GLU A 349 17.21 9.35 -10.60
N SER A 350 16.64 10.55 -10.52
CA SER A 350 17.41 11.76 -10.14
C SER A 350 18.03 11.64 -8.74
N VAL A 351 17.31 11.05 -7.77
CA VAL A 351 17.83 10.85 -6.42
C VAL A 351 18.89 9.76 -6.38
N LEU A 352 18.73 8.68 -7.16
CA LEU A 352 19.74 7.63 -7.33
C LEU A 352 21.04 8.20 -7.92
N ASP A 353 20.96 9.03 -8.95
CA ASP A 353 22.11 9.69 -9.56
C ASP A 353 22.86 10.59 -8.59
N LEU A 354 22.14 11.40 -7.79
CA LEU A 354 22.76 12.26 -6.78
C LEU A 354 23.47 11.43 -5.70
N ALA A 355 22.82 10.37 -5.23
CA ALA A 355 23.39 9.45 -4.24
C ALA A 355 24.66 8.76 -4.77
N ALA A 356 24.63 8.29 -6.02
CA ALA A 356 25.77 7.64 -6.68
C ALA A 356 26.99 8.58 -6.86
N ARG A 357 26.74 9.87 -7.07
CA ARG A 357 27.80 10.90 -7.15
C ARG A 357 28.34 11.34 -5.79
N GLY A 358 27.85 10.76 -4.71
CA GLY A 358 28.25 11.13 -3.34
C GLY A 358 27.79 12.55 -2.93
N VAL A 359 26.78 13.12 -3.60
CA VAL A 359 26.19 14.40 -3.20
C VAL A 359 25.56 14.22 -1.82
N PRO A 360 25.92 15.03 -0.80
CA PRO A 360 25.34 14.89 0.53
C PRO A 360 23.81 15.11 0.51
N ALA A 361 23.11 14.33 1.33
CA ALA A 361 21.69 14.61 1.57
C ALA A 361 21.51 16.00 2.19
N GLU A 362 20.43 16.70 1.85
CA GLU A 362 20.10 17.96 2.50
C GLU A 362 20.04 17.77 4.02
N SER A 363 20.68 18.68 4.77
CA SER A 363 20.59 18.66 6.24
C SER A 363 19.15 18.90 6.71
N GLU A 364 18.64 18.02 7.56
CA GLU A 364 17.38 18.30 8.29
C GLU A 364 17.68 19.15 9.52
N PRO A 365 16.83 20.14 9.83
CA PRO A 365 16.98 20.92 11.05
C PRO A 365 16.72 20.10 12.31
#